data_b28ce86d3a69b0f3897d4e9632dc7dec
#
_entry.id   b28ce86d3a69b0f3897d4e9632dc7dec
#
_cell.length_a   1.000
_cell.length_b   1.000
_cell.length_c   1.000
_cell.angle_alpha   90.00
_cell.angle_beta   90.00
_cell.angle_gamma   90.00
#
_symmetry.space_group_name_H-M   'P 1'
#
loop_
_entity.id
_entity.type
_entity.pdbx_description
1 polymer ?
#
loop_
_entity_poly.entity_id
_entity_poly.type
_entity_poly.pdbx_seq_one_letter_code
_entity_poly.pdbx_strand_id
1 'polypeptide(L)'
;MAKIKEKAPGGKKSQYLGNHTFTTEAGHKFEIDNTPGDRRIHIYHASGTTIEIQDDGAYITKTQGKTQQFYNQDKDEKIMGNFNLVISGDVLVKIGGTYKVEANEIELVSHGDMRFKSGGKHIQEVGGDQRVQVNGKTSHRSSGDREEITGGNKTDSVNGDLKQTIGGENTQIVSGDNATLTGGEHQVVAAGGMGLGAGGDMGIASGSSTSIRANGGSLTAEASTTLETKVGSSGVQVTSGKVRVTKTAHIGTADLSSDAVSGPSPSTKFQ
;
A
#
# COMPACT_ATOMS: atom_id res chain seq x y z
N MET A 1 6.53 15.04 26.57
CA MET A 1 7.70 14.30 27.09
C MET A 1 7.66 14.26 28.61
N ALA A 2 7.57 13.07 29.20
CA ALA A 2 7.68 12.94 30.65
C ALA A 2 9.14 13.23 31.05
N LYS A 3 9.36 14.29 31.81
CA LYS A 3 10.67 14.59 32.40
C LYS A 3 10.89 13.62 33.56
N ILE A 4 11.96 12.82 33.49
CA ILE A 4 12.45 12.11 34.67
C ILE A 4 12.86 13.17 35.66
N LYS A 5 12.12 13.32 36.77
CA LYS A 5 12.48 14.26 37.83
C LYS A 5 13.60 13.63 38.64
N GLU A 6 14.75 14.29 38.71
CA GLU A 6 15.74 13.95 39.74
C GLU A 6 15.09 14.19 41.12
N LYS A 7 15.12 13.16 41.97
CA LYS A 7 14.74 13.33 43.37
C LYS A 7 15.88 14.10 44.06
N ALA A 8 15.56 15.15 44.80
CA ALA A 8 16.56 15.88 45.56
C ALA A 8 17.22 14.94 46.57
N PRO A 9 18.55 15.02 46.79
CA PRO A 9 19.19 14.31 47.88
C PRO A 9 18.42 14.59 49.16
N GLY A 10 18.29 13.57 50.04
CA GLY A 10 17.49 13.62 51.25
C GLY A 10 17.57 14.94 52.01
N GLY A 11 16.42 15.52 52.32
CA GLY A 11 16.28 16.91 52.76
C GLY A 11 16.42 17.15 54.23
N LYS A 12 16.63 16.13 55.07
CA LYS A 12 16.83 16.33 56.53
C LYS A 12 18.31 16.41 56.86
N LYS A 13 18.66 17.25 57.86
CA LYS A 13 20.01 17.29 58.39
C LYS A 13 20.31 15.95 59.10
N SER A 14 21.46 15.37 58.76
CA SER A 14 21.96 14.15 59.41
C SER A 14 22.13 14.38 60.92
N GLN A 15 21.73 13.41 61.74
CA GLN A 15 21.88 13.46 63.17
C GLN A 15 23.20 12.89 63.63
N TYR A 16 23.90 13.62 64.52
CA TYR A 16 25.12 13.17 65.15
C TYR A 16 24.87 11.83 65.90
N LEU A 17 25.81 10.92 65.84
CA LEU A 17 25.85 9.50 66.24
C LEU A 17 25.13 8.54 65.24
N GLY A 18 24.23 8.99 64.40
CA GLY A 18 23.61 8.15 63.39
C GLY A 18 24.27 8.22 62.01
N ASN A 19 25.10 9.21 61.78
CA ASN A 19 25.79 9.41 60.49
C ASN A 19 27.26 9.03 60.57
N HIS A 20 27.64 8.04 59.78
CA HIS A 20 29.05 7.62 59.61
C HIS A 20 29.55 8.07 58.25
N THR A 21 30.48 8.99 58.24
CA THR A 21 31.05 9.59 57.01
C THR A 21 32.55 9.38 56.95
N PHE A 22 33.04 8.91 55.81
CA PHE A 22 34.42 8.92 55.44
C PHE A 22 34.59 9.91 54.27
N THR A 23 35.49 10.92 54.41
CA THR A 23 35.74 11.91 53.38
C THR A 23 37.24 11.95 53.11
N THR A 24 37.65 11.94 51.84
CA THR A 24 39.07 12.10 51.43
C THR A 24 39.42 13.57 51.24
N GLU A 25 40.71 13.89 51.24
CA GLU A 25 41.21 15.26 50.94
C GLU A 25 40.75 15.75 49.53
N ALA A 26 40.58 14.83 48.57
CA ALA A 26 40.09 15.13 47.23
C ALA A 26 38.55 15.38 47.18
N GLY A 27 37.85 15.28 48.31
CA GLY A 27 36.40 15.52 48.38
C GLY A 27 35.52 14.32 48.00
N HIS A 28 36.06 13.12 47.88
CA HIS A 28 35.27 11.91 47.74
C HIS A 28 34.64 11.54 49.09
N LYS A 29 33.40 11.05 49.08
CA LYS A 29 32.63 10.75 50.31
C LYS A 29 31.96 9.38 50.22
N PHE A 30 32.10 8.62 51.31
CA PHE A 30 31.26 7.46 51.60
C PHE A 30 30.47 7.73 52.88
N GLU A 31 29.15 7.55 52.85
CA GLU A 31 28.28 7.91 53.97
C GLU A 31 27.24 6.79 54.22
N ILE A 32 27.08 6.44 55.49
CA ILE A 32 25.96 5.67 55.98
C ILE A 32 25.21 6.54 56.99
N ASP A 33 24.01 6.98 56.63
CA ASP A 33 23.16 7.81 57.48
C ASP A 33 21.99 7.00 58.01
N ASN A 34 21.90 6.87 59.32
CA ASN A 34 20.81 6.17 60.03
C ASN A 34 19.76 7.13 60.59
N THR A 35 19.75 8.40 60.16
CA THR A 35 18.77 9.38 60.59
C THR A 35 17.33 8.87 60.32
N PRO A 36 16.48 8.73 61.31
CA PRO A 36 15.15 8.20 61.12
C PRO A 36 14.33 8.97 60.12
N GLY A 37 13.80 8.30 59.09
CA GLY A 37 13.01 8.86 57.99
C GLY A 37 13.84 9.55 56.91
N ASP A 38 15.18 9.38 56.94
CA ASP A 38 16.09 9.85 55.91
C ASP A 38 17.37 8.99 55.81
N ARG A 39 17.23 7.70 56.17
CA ARG A 39 18.32 6.72 56.11
C ARG A 39 18.83 6.57 54.68
N ARG A 40 20.18 6.53 54.53
CA ARG A 40 20.79 6.34 53.20
C ARG A 40 22.17 5.71 53.27
N ILE A 41 22.52 5.08 52.16
CA ILE A 41 23.93 4.76 51.83
C ILE A 41 24.28 5.61 50.62
N HIS A 42 25.36 6.41 50.72
CA HIS A 42 25.71 7.35 49.66
C HIS A 42 27.20 7.28 49.35
N ILE A 43 27.51 7.11 48.07
CA ILE A 43 28.87 7.17 47.53
C ILE A 43 28.95 8.39 46.63
N TYR A 44 29.84 9.30 46.91
CA TYR A 44 29.99 10.53 46.17
C TYR A 44 31.43 10.67 45.66
N HIS A 45 31.56 10.92 44.35
CA HIS A 45 32.82 11.29 43.73
C HIS A 45 32.90 12.81 43.59
N ALA A 46 34.09 13.43 43.79
CA ALA A 46 34.25 14.87 43.76
C ALA A 46 33.81 15.54 42.42
N SER A 47 33.73 14.81 41.31
CA SER A 47 33.15 15.30 40.06
C SER A 47 31.62 15.40 40.06
N GLY A 48 30.95 14.98 41.10
CA GLY A 48 29.47 14.94 41.19
C GLY A 48 28.80 13.66 40.77
N THR A 49 29.58 12.62 40.44
CA THR A 49 29.04 11.25 40.24
C THR A 49 28.64 10.66 41.57
N THR A 50 27.42 10.09 41.67
CA THR A 50 26.89 9.55 42.92
C THR A 50 26.22 8.21 42.73
N ILE A 51 26.24 7.39 43.79
CA ILE A 51 25.37 6.23 44.00
C ILE A 51 24.69 6.40 45.35
N GLU A 52 23.39 6.29 45.39
CA GLU A 52 22.58 6.46 46.61
C GLU A 52 21.53 5.38 46.75
N ILE A 53 21.40 4.81 47.95
CA ILE A 53 20.26 3.97 48.34
C ILE A 53 19.52 4.74 49.43
N GLN A 54 18.24 5.07 49.18
CA GLN A 54 17.43 5.87 50.09
C GLN A 54 16.64 5.02 51.09
N ASP A 55 16.01 5.67 52.05
CA ASP A 55 15.23 5.04 53.15
C ASP A 55 14.05 4.23 52.61
N ASP A 56 13.47 4.59 51.47
CA ASP A 56 12.41 3.85 50.77
C ASP A 56 12.93 2.72 49.87
N GLY A 57 14.26 2.47 49.87
CA GLY A 57 14.90 1.46 49.06
C GLY A 57 15.18 1.93 47.61
N ALA A 58 14.90 3.19 47.27
CA ALA A 58 15.20 3.70 45.94
C ALA A 58 16.72 3.68 45.70
N TYR A 59 17.15 3.10 44.56
CA TYR A 59 18.52 3.06 44.08
C TYR A 59 18.71 4.12 43.00
N ILE A 60 19.59 5.06 43.21
CA ILE A 60 19.84 6.19 42.34
C ILE A 60 21.33 6.22 41.94
N THR A 61 21.59 6.23 40.65
CA THR A 61 22.93 6.48 40.11
C THR A 61 22.90 7.75 39.25
N LYS A 62 23.79 8.70 39.55
CA LYS A 62 24.02 9.90 38.78
C LYS A 62 25.47 9.92 38.31
N THR A 63 25.69 9.98 37.01
CA THR A 63 27.01 10.03 36.40
C THR A 63 27.22 11.36 35.70
N GLN A 64 28.26 12.08 36.03
CA GLN A 64 28.64 13.35 35.37
C GLN A 64 29.44 13.12 34.08
N GLY A 65 30.07 11.97 33.96
CA GLY A 65 30.89 11.59 32.80
C GLY A 65 30.27 10.45 32.02
N LYS A 66 31.08 9.78 31.21
CA LYS A 66 30.72 8.62 30.44
C LYS A 66 30.48 7.40 31.34
N THR A 67 29.39 6.72 31.17
CA THR A 67 29.11 5.40 31.78
C THR A 67 29.40 4.29 30.79
N GLN A 68 30.10 3.25 31.23
CA GLN A 68 30.36 2.04 30.47
C GLN A 68 30.06 0.83 31.34
N GLN A 69 29.31 -0.12 30.80
CA GLN A 69 29.00 -1.39 31.44
C GLN A 69 29.41 -2.52 30.50
N PHE A 70 30.24 -3.44 30.96
CA PHE A 70 30.70 -4.60 30.20
C PHE A 70 30.24 -5.87 30.89
N TYR A 71 29.59 -6.72 30.16
CA TYR A 71 29.16 -8.04 30.61
C TYR A 71 29.83 -9.07 29.72
N ASN A 72 30.68 -9.92 30.28
CA ASN A 72 31.38 -10.98 29.55
C ASN A 72 30.51 -12.24 29.39
N GLN A 73 29.37 -12.25 30.06
CA GLN A 73 28.37 -13.31 30.05
C GLN A 73 26.97 -12.70 29.97
N ASP A 74 25.96 -13.47 30.25
CA ASP A 74 24.57 -13.05 30.17
C ASP A 74 24.24 -11.90 31.14
N LYS A 75 23.33 -11.05 30.74
CA LYS A 75 22.68 -10.06 31.60
C LYS A 75 21.19 -10.30 31.58
N ASP A 76 20.62 -10.63 32.73
CA ASP A 76 19.18 -10.71 32.95
C ASP A 76 18.69 -9.47 33.68
N GLU A 77 17.65 -8.83 33.16
CA GLU A 77 17.00 -7.69 33.79
C GLU A 77 15.49 -7.88 33.80
N LYS A 78 14.88 -7.84 34.99
CA LYS A 78 13.44 -7.97 35.17
C LYS A 78 12.89 -6.74 35.88
N ILE A 79 11.97 -6.04 35.23
CA ILE A 79 11.32 -4.84 35.76
C ILE A 79 9.85 -5.17 35.95
N MET A 80 9.35 -5.09 37.20
CA MET A 80 7.94 -5.36 37.50
C MET A 80 7.04 -4.14 37.31
N GLY A 81 7.63 -2.97 37.13
CA GLY A 81 6.94 -1.71 36.89
C GLY A 81 7.28 -1.14 35.51
N ASN A 82 7.19 0.17 35.38
CA ASN A 82 7.49 0.87 34.13
C ASN A 82 9.00 1.03 33.91
N PHE A 83 9.44 0.88 32.69
CA PHE A 83 10.77 1.23 32.23
C PHE A 83 10.71 2.49 31.35
N ASN A 84 11.30 3.60 31.79
CA ASN A 84 11.35 4.85 31.05
C ASN A 84 12.80 5.13 30.62
N LEU A 85 13.04 5.23 29.33
CA LEU A 85 14.33 5.56 28.73
C LEU A 85 14.21 6.87 27.95
N VAL A 86 14.95 7.90 28.34
CA VAL A 86 15.00 9.20 27.65
C VAL A 86 16.44 9.49 27.25
N ILE A 87 16.66 9.60 25.95
CA ILE A 87 17.99 9.84 25.37
C ILE A 87 17.89 11.06 24.47
N SER A 88 18.73 12.06 24.70
CA SER A 88 18.76 13.29 23.89
C SER A 88 19.67 13.18 22.66
N GLY A 89 20.50 12.14 22.62
CA GLY A 89 21.39 11.84 21.50
C GLY A 89 20.97 10.58 20.76
N ASP A 90 21.92 9.93 20.13
CA ASP A 90 21.69 8.74 19.32
C ASP A 90 21.57 7.47 20.16
N VAL A 91 20.79 6.51 19.67
CA VAL A 91 20.72 5.14 20.20
C VAL A 91 21.17 4.17 19.11
N LEU A 92 22.18 3.38 19.40
CA LEU A 92 22.64 2.31 18.51
C LEU A 92 22.47 0.96 19.20
N VAL A 93 21.62 0.10 18.65
CA VAL A 93 21.40 -1.28 19.09
C VAL A 93 21.96 -2.23 18.04
N LYS A 94 22.97 -3.05 18.39
CA LYS A 94 23.52 -4.10 17.52
C LYS A 94 23.36 -5.44 18.19
N ILE A 95 22.70 -6.38 17.52
CA ILE A 95 22.41 -7.71 18.03
C ILE A 95 22.89 -8.73 17.01
N GLY A 96 23.79 -9.63 17.42
CA GLY A 96 24.31 -10.68 16.54
C GLY A 96 23.36 -11.87 16.35
N GLY A 97 22.39 -12.00 17.24
CA GLY A 97 21.34 -13.03 17.19
C GLY A 97 19.96 -12.46 16.87
N THR A 98 18.95 -12.93 17.56
CA THR A 98 17.56 -12.55 17.38
C THR A 98 17.21 -11.34 18.26
N TYR A 99 16.52 -10.37 17.68
CA TYR A 99 15.85 -9.30 18.41
C TYR A 99 14.34 -9.51 18.37
N LYS A 100 13.72 -9.79 19.52
CA LYS A 100 12.28 -10.00 19.67
C LYS A 100 11.68 -8.87 20.51
N VAL A 101 10.61 -8.27 20.01
CA VAL A 101 9.78 -7.33 20.77
C VAL A 101 8.36 -7.90 20.81
N GLU A 102 7.79 -7.96 22.00
CA GLU A 102 6.43 -8.44 22.23
C GLU A 102 5.75 -7.45 23.19
N ALA A 103 4.64 -6.87 22.78
CA ALA A 103 3.91 -5.88 23.55
C ALA A 103 2.44 -5.88 23.12
N ASN A 104 1.55 -5.40 24.00
CA ASN A 104 0.14 -5.20 23.65
C ASN A 104 -0.02 -4.09 22.61
N GLU A 105 0.85 -3.07 22.64
CA GLU A 105 0.86 -1.96 21.71
C GLU A 105 2.30 -1.53 21.42
N ILE A 106 2.60 -1.23 20.19
CA ILE A 106 3.90 -0.67 19.75
C ILE A 106 3.62 0.58 18.95
N GLU A 107 4.10 1.72 19.44
CA GLU A 107 4.08 3.00 18.72
C GLU A 107 5.49 3.38 18.29
N LEU A 108 5.70 3.61 16.98
CA LEU A 108 6.96 4.08 16.42
C LEU A 108 6.72 5.40 15.71
N VAL A 109 7.27 6.48 16.24
CA VAL A 109 7.14 7.82 15.68
C VAL A 109 8.50 8.33 15.24
N SER A 110 8.63 8.71 13.98
CA SER A 110 9.81 9.36 13.43
C SER A 110 9.41 10.71 12.81
N HIS A 111 10.13 11.78 13.16
CA HIS A 111 9.95 13.10 12.53
C HIS A 111 10.78 13.24 11.24
N GLY A 112 11.70 12.30 10.98
CA GLY A 112 12.49 12.21 9.77
C GLY A 112 12.24 10.90 9.04
N ASP A 113 13.28 10.38 8.39
CA ASP A 113 13.22 9.12 7.66
C ASP A 113 13.05 7.92 8.61
N MET A 114 12.23 6.96 8.20
CA MET A 114 12.16 5.63 8.79
C MET A 114 12.52 4.59 7.73
N ARG A 115 13.49 3.72 8.00
CA ARG A 115 14.01 2.73 7.05
C ARG A 115 13.95 1.33 7.61
N PHE A 116 13.28 0.43 6.89
CA PHE A 116 13.30 -1.00 7.14
C PHE A 116 14.06 -1.69 6.00
N LYS A 117 15.09 -2.46 6.33
CA LYS A 117 15.86 -3.24 5.36
C LYS A 117 15.99 -4.67 5.85
N SER A 118 15.57 -5.62 5.04
CA SER A 118 15.74 -7.05 5.28
C SER A 118 16.61 -7.64 4.18
N GLY A 119 17.58 -8.48 4.54
CA GLY A 119 18.36 -9.26 3.60
C GLY A 119 17.69 -10.57 3.20
N GLY A 120 16.63 -10.95 3.91
CA GLY A 120 15.80 -12.12 3.65
C GLY A 120 14.34 -11.74 3.48
N LYS A 121 13.44 -12.57 3.98
CA LYS A 121 12.00 -12.32 3.93
C LYS A 121 11.61 -11.16 4.85
N HIS A 122 10.68 -10.36 4.39
CA HIS A 122 9.91 -9.44 5.23
C HIS A 122 8.46 -9.93 5.25
N ILE A 123 7.94 -10.25 6.43
CA ILE A 123 6.58 -10.76 6.63
C ILE A 123 5.85 -9.74 7.50
N GLN A 124 4.66 -9.34 7.08
CA GLN A 124 3.75 -8.51 7.86
C GLN A 124 2.39 -9.21 7.89
N GLU A 125 1.95 -9.59 9.08
CA GLU A 125 0.64 -10.20 9.31
C GLU A 125 -0.19 -9.25 10.16
N VAL A 126 -1.42 -8.96 9.73
CA VAL A 126 -2.34 -8.06 10.41
C VAL A 126 -3.66 -8.79 10.57
N GLY A 127 -4.04 -9.11 11.81
CA GLY A 127 -5.28 -9.82 12.11
C GLY A 127 -6.54 -8.95 12.04
N GLY A 128 -6.38 -7.64 12.00
CA GLY A 128 -7.46 -6.66 11.89
C GLY A 128 -7.28 -5.74 10.68
N ASP A 129 -7.65 -4.49 10.83
CA ASP A 129 -7.55 -3.50 9.76
C ASP A 129 -6.10 -3.02 9.57
N GLN A 130 -5.68 -2.89 8.32
CA GLN A 130 -4.45 -2.21 7.95
C GLN A 130 -4.77 -0.89 7.24
N ARG A 131 -4.22 0.21 7.74
CA ARG A 131 -4.33 1.52 7.09
C ARG A 131 -2.95 2.05 6.71
N VAL A 132 -2.78 2.39 5.43
CA VAL A 132 -1.58 3.07 4.93
C VAL A 132 -2.01 4.40 4.31
N GLN A 133 -1.46 5.50 4.82
CA GLN A 133 -1.72 6.85 4.29
C GLN A 133 -0.40 7.50 3.90
N VAL A 134 -0.29 7.94 2.65
CA VAL A 134 0.88 8.61 2.10
C VAL A 134 0.44 9.89 1.43
N ASN A 135 0.92 11.04 1.90
CA ASN A 135 0.62 12.34 1.31
C ASN A 135 1.51 12.68 0.11
N GLY A 136 2.56 11.89 -0.11
CA GLY A 136 3.51 12.05 -1.21
C GLY A 136 3.43 10.90 -2.19
N LYS A 137 4.54 10.62 -2.85
CA LYS A 137 4.65 9.54 -3.84
C LYS A 137 4.83 8.19 -3.17
N THR A 138 4.05 7.21 -3.57
CA THR A 138 4.27 5.80 -3.27
C THR A 138 4.91 5.10 -4.47
N SER A 139 5.95 4.30 -4.23
CA SER A 139 6.61 3.51 -5.27
C SER A 139 6.78 2.07 -4.79
N HIS A 140 6.21 1.14 -5.53
CA HIS A 140 6.42 -0.30 -5.32
C HIS A 140 7.19 -0.86 -6.52
N ARG A 141 8.33 -1.49 -6.27
CA ARG A 141 9.13 -2.16 -7.30
C ARG A 141 9.35 -3.61 -6.90
N SER A 142 9.01 -4.52 -7.79
CA SER A 142 9.34 -5.93 -7.68
C SER A 142 10.15 -6.33 -8.93
N SER A 143 11.22 -7.07 -8.75
CA SER A 143 11.99 -7.69 -9.86
C SER A 143 11.50 -9.10 -10.19
N GLY A 144 10.70 -9.69 -9.31
CA GLY A 144 10.02 -10.96 -9.50
C GLY A 144 8.51 -10.78 -9.58
N ASP A 145 7.79 -11.85 -9.35
CA ASP A 145 6.34 -11.88 -9.42
C ASP A 145 5.72 -11.04 -8.30
N ARG A 146 4.57 -10.49 -8.58
CA ARG A 146 3.70 -9.83 -7.62
C ARG A 146 2.32 -10.46 -7.68
N GLU A 147 1.88 -10.97 -6.56
CA GLU A 147 0.54 -11.51 -6.39
C GLU A 147 -0.26 -10.63 -5.42
N GLU A 148 -1.52 -10.39 -5.75
CA GLU A 148 -2.46 -9.68 -4.90
C GLU A 148 -3.80 -10.44 -4.90
N ILE A 149 -4.21 -10.95 -3.74
CA ILE A 149 -5.45 -11.71 -3.57
C ILE A 149 -6.35 -10.93 -2.62
N THR A 150 -7.57 -10.66 -3.07
CA THR A 150 -8.59 -9.98 -2.26
C THR A 150 -9.82 -10.89 -2.17
N GLY A 151 -10.17 -11.35 -0.97
CA GLY A 151 -11.33 -12.20 -0.72
C GLY A 151 -12.67 -11.46 -0.71
N GLY A 152 -12.62 -10.13 -0.61
CA GLY A 152 -13.78 -9.24 -0.62
C GLY A 152 -13.75 -8.27 -1.79
N ASN A 153 -14.35 -7.11 -1.61
CA ASN A 153 -14.36 -6.06 -2.62
C ASN A 153 -13.01 -5.36 -2.73
N LYS A 154 -12.57 -5.08 -3.95
CA LYS A 154 -11.45 -4.20 -4.24
C LYS A 154 -11.95 -2.94 -4.94
N THR A 155 -11.59 -1.77 -4.43
CA THR A 155 -11.91 -0.47 -5.04
C THR A 155 -10.63 0.31 -5.28
N ASP A 156 -10.37 0.66 -6.53
CA ASP A 156 -9.28 1.55 -6.93
C ASP A 156 -9.89 2.85 -7.44
N SER A 157 -9.51 3.99 -6.86
CA SER A 157 -9.97 5.32 -7.26
C SER A 157 -8.78 6.20 -7.62
N VAL A 158 -8.75 6.73 -8.83
CA VAL A 158 -7.69 7.59 -9.35
C VAL A 158 -8.31 8.90 -9.84
N ASN A 159 -8.01 10.01 -9.18
CA ASN A 159 -8.51 11.33 -9.57
C ASN A 159 -7.73 11.97 -10.74
N GLY A 160 -6.56 11.44 -11.05
CA GLY A 160 -5.71 11.84 -12.17
C GLY A 160 -5.64 10.78 -13.25
N ASP A 161 -4.52 10.73 -13.94
CA ASP A 161 -4.30 9.75 -15.01
C ASP A 161 -3.95 8.37 -14.45
N LEU A 162 -4.58 7.33 -15.01
CA LEU A 162 -4.17 5.94 -14.81
C LEU A 162 -3.44 5.44 -16.05
N LYS A 163 -2.15 5.12 -15.93
CA LYS A 163 -1.36 4.52 -17.00
C LYS A 163 -0.94 3.11 -16.64
N GLN A 164 -1.32 2.15 -17.45
CA GLN A 164 -0.91 0.76 -17.33
C GLN A 164 -0.15 0.33 -18.60
N THR A 165 1.02 -0.26 -18.44
CA THR A 165 1.82 -0.81 -19.55
C THR A 165 2.17 -2.25 -19.23
N ILE A 166 1.79 -3.17 -20.11
CA ILE A 166 2.01 -4.61 -19.96
C ILE A 166 2.83 -5.07 -21.15
N GLY A 167 4.03 -5.61 -20.91
CA GLY A 167 4.92 -6.09 -21.96
C GLY A 167 4.59 -7.50 -22.45
N GLY A 168 3.75 -8.23 -21.72
CA GLY A 168 3.32 -9.58 -22.03
C GLY A 168 1.80 -9.65 -22.21
N GLU A 169 1.23 -10.79 -21.86
CA GLU A 169 -0.21 -11.03 -21.90
C GLU A 169 -0.95 -10.28 -20.79
N ASN A 170 -2.12 -9.74 -21.14
CA ASN A 170 -3.08 -9.21 -20.19
C ASN A 170 -4.39 -9.99 -20.28
N THR A 171 -4.71 -10.77 -19.26
CA THR A 171 -5.92 -11.57 -19.20
C THR A 171 -6.83 -11.06 -18.10
N GLN A 172 -8.07 -10.73 -18.44
CA GLN A 172 -9.12 -10.37 -17.48
C GLN A 172 -10.27 -11.37 -17.59
N ILE A 173 -10.57 -12.05 -16.49
CA ILE A 173 -11.69 -13.00 -16.40
C ILE A 173 -12.69 -12.45 -15.38
N VAL A 174 -13.91 -12.23 -15.78
CA VAL A 174 -15.01 -11.75 -14.94
C VAL A 174 -16.17 -12.74 -15.05
N SER A 175 -16.52 -13.38 -13.93
CA SER A 175 -17.61 -14.34 -13.89
C SER A 175 -19.00 -13.69 -13.78
N GLY A 176 -19.05 -12.42 -13.40
CA GLY A 176 -20.27 -11.61 -13.32
C GLY A 176 -20.30 -10.52 -14.38
N ASP A 177 -21.02 -9.45 -14.11
CA ASP A 177 -21.11 -8.31 -15.00
C ASP A 177 -19.78 -7.55 -15.11
N ASN A 178 -19.42 -7.15 -16.31
CA ASN A 178 -18.30 -6.27 -16.59
C ASN A 178 -18.79 -5.03 -17.33
N ALA A 179 -18.66 -3.86 -16.70
CA ALA A 179 -19.08 -2.59 -17.28
C ALA A 179 -17.90 -1.64 -17.43
N THR A 180 -17.74 -1.05 -18.60
CA THR A 180 -16.83 0.07 -18.86
C THR A 180 -17.62 1.30 -19.24
N LEU A 181 -17.58 2.34 -18.43
CA LEU A 181 -18.27 3.61 -18.68
C LEU A 181 -17.23 4.71 -18.89
N THR A 182 -17.29 5.40 -20.01
CA THR A 182 -16.37 6.49 -20.37
C THR A 182 -17.19 7.75 -20.67
N GLY A 183 -16.89 8.84 -19.96
CA GLY A 183 -17.53 10.14 -20.20
C GLY A 183 -16.98 10.90 -21.41
N GLY A 184 -15.84 10.47 -21.94
CA GLY A 184 -15.18 11.02 -23.12
C GLY A 184 -14.98 9.99 -24.22
N GLU A 185 -13.88 10.11 -24.96
CA GLU A 185 -13.54 9.15 -26.01
C GLU A 185 -13.07 7.82 -25.39
N HIS A 186 -13.56 6.69 -25.94
CA HIS A 186 -13.06 5.36 -25.66
C HIS A 186 -12.46 4.77 -26.93
N GLN A 187 -11.16 4.55 -26.95
CA GLN A 187 -10.44 4.03 -28.10
C GLN A 187 -9.85 2.65 -27.79
N VAL A 188 -10.10 1.67 -28.65
CA VAL A 188 -9.48 0.35 -28.64
C VAL A 188 -8.75 0.16 -29.96
N VAL A 189 -7.44 -0.03 -29.91
CA VAL A 189 -6.58 -0.24 -31.08
C VAL A 189 -5.82 -1.54 -30.93
N ALA A 190 -5.89 -2.41 -31.93
CA ALA A 190 -5.11 -3.63 -32.00
C ALA A 190 -4.26 -3.61 -33.29
N ALA A 191 -2.96 -3.84 -33.15
CA ALA A 191 -2.05 -3.97 -34.29
C ALA A 191 -2.25 -5.31 -35.04
N GLY A 192 -2.80 -6.32 -34.37
CA GLY A 192 -3.18 -7.61 -34.92
C GLY A 192 -4.70 -7.74 -35.06
N GLY A 193 -5.21 -8.93 -34.88
CA GLY A 193 -6.65 -9.17 -34.85
C GLY A 193 -7.31 -8.70 -33.58
N MET A 194 -8.55 -8.21 -33.67
CA MET A 194 -9.43 -7.95 -32.54
C MET A 194 -10.69 -8.82 -32.71
N GLY A 195 -10.95 -9.69 -31.75
CA GLY A 195 -12.16 -10.52 -31.70
C GLY A 195 -13.14 -9.98 -30.66
N LEU A 196 -14.41 -9.87 -31.04
CA LEU A 196 -15.52 -9.62 -30.12
C LEU A 196 -16.52 -10.78 -30.28
N GLY A 197 -16.80 -11.49 -29.21
CA GLY A 197 -17.72 -12.61 -29.20
C GLY A 197 -18.66 -12.54 -28.01
N ALA A 198 -19.89 -12.94 -28.20
CA ALA A 198 -20.89 -13.09 -27.15
C ALA A 198 -21.57 -14.45 -27.29
N GLY A 199 -21.81 -15.14 -26.18
CA GLY A 199 -22.60 -16.37 -26.15
C GLY A 199 -24.11 -16.08 -26.23
N GLY A 200 -24.52 -14.85 -26.02
CA GLY A 200 -25.86 -14.32 -26.19
C GLY A 200 -25.88 -13.16 -27.17
N ASP A 201 -26.72 -12.20 -26.92
CA ASP A 201 -26.85 -11.01 -27.79
C ASP A 201 -25.65 -10.08 -27.68
N MET A 202 -25.22 -9.53 -28.82
CA MET A 202 -24.28 -8.45 -28.90
C MET A 202 -24.93 -7.22 -29.50
N GLY A 203 -25.03 -6.14 -28.75
CA GLY A 203 -25.56 -4.85 -29.19
C GLY A 203 -24.48 -3.81 -29.41
N ILE A 204 -24.55 -3.09 -30.54
CA ILE A 204 -23.77 -1.89 -30.80
C ILE A 204 -24.75 -0.76 -31.06
N ALA A 205 -24.85 0.21 -30.18
CA ALA A 205 -25.77 1.32 -30.28
C ALA A 205 -25.03 2.66 -30.18
N SER A 206 -25.52 3.66 -30.90
CA SER A 206 -24.99 5.02 -30.88
C SER A 206 -26.12 6.02 -30.90
N GLY A 207 -26.07 7.07 -30.11
CA GLY A 207 -27.02 8.18 -30.15
C GLY A 207 -26.91 9.06 -31.40
N SER A 208 -25.84 8.93 -32.16
CA SER A 208 -25.60 9.71 -33.37
C SER A 208 -25.35 8.81 -34.58
N SER A 209 -24.19 8.25 -34.75
CA SER A 209 -23.86 7.40 -35.88
C SER A 209 -22.94 6.26 -35.48
N THR A 210 -23.12 5.10 -36.10
CA THR A 210 -22.19 3.97 -36.02
C THR A 210 -21.58 3.73 -37.38
N SER A 211 -20.24 3.66 -37.46
CA SER A 211 -19.50 3.38 -38.69
C SER A 211 -18.64 2.14 -38.53
N ILE A 212 -18.84 1.16 -39.41
CA ILE A 212 -17.99 -0.03 -39.53
C ILE A 212 -17.29 0.02 -40.88
N ARG A 213 -15.98 0.05 -40.92
CA ARG A 213 -15.18 0.19 -42.13
C ARG A 213 -14.08 -0.84 -42.22
N ALA A 214 -13.87 -1.40 -43.41
CA ALA A 214 -12.70 -2.19 -43.75
C ALA A 214 -11.83 -1.38 -44.76
N ASN A 215 -10.64 -0.94 -44.33
CA ASN A 215 -9.70 -0.24 -45.18
C ASN A 215 -8.71 -1.29 -45.76
N GLY A 216 -8.88 -1.63 -47.03
CA GLY A 216 -7.99 -2.58 -47.73
C GLY A 216 -8.33 -4.07 -47.52
N GLY A 217 -9.47 -4.39 -46.95
CA GLY A 217 -9.98 -5.77 -46.76
C GLY A 217 -11.46 -5.85 -47.09
N SER A 218 -12.11 -6.93 -46.61
CA SER A 218 -13.54 -7.14 -46.77
C SER A 218 -14.27 -6.95 -45.43
N LEU A 219 -15.48 -6.45 -45.49
CA LEU A 219 -16.46 -6.49 -44.39
C LEU A 219 -17.42 -7.62 -44.69
N THR A 220 -17.42 -8.65 -43.87
CA THR A 220 -18.30 -9.82 -44.02
C THR A 220 -19.30 -9.85 -42.87
N ALA A 221 -20.56 -10.00 -43.19
CA ALA A 221 -21.63 -10.25 -42.24
C ALA A 221 -22.28 -11.58 -42.57
N GLU A 222 -22.27 -12.52 -41.66
CA GLU A 222 -22.81 -13.85 -41.81
C GLU A 222 -23.83 -14.14 -40.72
N ALA A 223 -24.95 -14.77 -41.09
CA ALA A 223 -25.93 -15.23 -40.12
C ALA A 223 -26.41 -16.63 -40.52
N SER A 224 -26.53 -17.52 -39.54
CA SER A 224 -27.00 -18.89 -39.78
C SER A 224 -28.51 -18.95 -40.06
N THR A 225 -29.25 -17.97 -39.59
CA THR A 225 -30.73 -17.92 -39.76
C THR A 225 -31.17 -16.68 -40.53
N THR A 226 -30.96 -15.48 -39.99
CA THR A 226 -31.45 -14.23 -40.61
C THR A 226 -30.43 -13.12 -40.44
N LEU A 227 -30.13 -12.44 -41.54
CA LEU A 227 -29.44 -11.15 -41.54
C LEU A 227 -30.47 -10.06 -41.88
N GLU A 228 -30.89 -9.29 -40.92
CA GLU A 228 -31.89 -8.26 -41.11
C GLU A 228 -31.23 -6.88 -41.02
N THR A 229 -31.47 -6.04 -42.03
CA THR A 229 -31.04 -4.64 -42.04
C THR A 229 -32.29 -3.76 -42.11
N LYS A 230 -32.56 -3.04 -41.02
CA LYS A 230 -33.65 -2.07 -40.94
C LYS A 230 -33.12 -0.66 -40.98
N VAL A 231 -33.60 0.13 -41.90
CA VAL A 231 -33.26 1.55 -42.02
C VAL A 231 -34.59 2.30 -42.04
N GLY A 232 -35.00 2.90 -40.94
CA GLY A 232 -36.21 3.73 -40.78
C GLY A 232 -37.14 3.81 -41.98
N SER A 233 -37.37 4.98 -42.52
CA SER A 233 -38.16 5.20 -43.73
C SER A 233 -37.30 5.19 -45.02
N SER A 234 -36.01 4.93 -44.93
CA SER A 234 -35.08 4.96 -46.05
C SER A 234 -34.46 3.57 -46.25
N GLY A 235 -34.41 3.09 -47.49
CA GLY A 235 -33.85 1.79 -47.82
C GLY A 235 -32.35 1.65 -47.67
N VAL A 236 -31.82 0.46 -47.93
CA VAL A 236 -30.37 0.18 -47.97
C VAL A 236 -29.78 0.94 -49.15
N GLN A 237 -28.93 1.90 -48.85
CA GLN A 237 -28.19 2.65 -49.90
C GLN A 237 -26.83 1.98 -50.10
N VAL A 238 -26.63 1.37 -51.27
CA VAL A 238 -25.34 0.88 -51.74
C VAL A 238 -24.83 1.91 -52.74
N THR A 239 -23.90 2.79 -52.32
CA THR A 239 -23.24 3.77 -53.22
C THR A 239 -21.98 3.16 -53.80
N SER A 240 -21.93 3.02 -55.12
CA SER A 240 -20.82 2.48 -55.90
C SER A 240 -20.38 1.06 -55.55
N GLY A 241 -21.00 0.06 -56.16
CA GLY A 241 -20.60 -1.33 -56.02
C GLY A 241 -21.68 -2.29 -56.53
N LYS A 242 -21.29 -3.49 -56.89
CA LYS A 242 -22.21 -4.54 -57.29
C LYS A 242 -22.74 -5.25 -56.04
N VAL A 243 -24.03 -5.28 -55.86
CA VAL A 243 -24.68 -6.23 -54.93
C VAL A 243 -24.63 -7.60 -55.56
N ARG A 244 -23.79 -8.50 -55.05
CA ARG A 244 -23.76 -9.92 -55.46
C ARG A 244 -24.61 -10.73 -54.46
N VAL A 245 -25.72 -11.22 -54.92
CA VAL A 245 -26.54 -12.17 -54.16
C VAL A 245 -26.22 -13.57 -54.66
N THR A 246 -25.60 -14.40 -53.78
CA THR A 246 -25.12 -15.74 -54.14
C THR A 246 -26.04 -16.87 -53.73
N LYS A 247 -27.22 -16.62 -53.20
CA LYS A 247 -28.33 -17.57 -52.97
C LYS A 247 -29.62 -16.78 -52.85
N THR A 248 -30.75 -17.43 -52.92
CA THR A 248 -32.05 -16.83 -52.98
C THR A 248 -32.23 -15.71 -51.92
N ALA A 249 -32.26 -14.45 -52.37
CA ALA A 249 -32.60 -13.33 -51.52
C ALA A 249 -34.11 -13.05 -51.72
N HIS A 250 -34.89 -13.10 -50.67
CA HIS A 250 -36.20 -12.45 -50.67
C HIS A 250 -35.95 -10.94 -50.51
N ILE A 251 -35.92 -10.25 -51.62
CA ILE A 251 -36.10 -8.83 -51.63
C ILE A 251 -37.61 -8.67 -51.61
N GLY A 252 -38.19 -8.34 -50.41
CA GLY A 252 -39.62 -8.10 -50.29
C GLY A 252 -40.10 -7.08 -51.32
N THR A 253 -41.38 -7.00 -51.59
CA THR A 253 -42.06 -6.14 -52.59
C THR A 253 -41.90 -4.64 -52.40
N ALA A 254 -40.71 -4.14 -51.97
CA ALA A 254 -40.39 -2.76 -52.02
C ALA A 254 -39.81 -2.48 -53.42
N ASP A 255 -40.44 -1.62 -54.18
CA ASP A 255 -39.98 -1.13 -55.46
C ASP A 255 -38.50 -0.74 -55.36
N LEU A 256 -37.64 -1.51 -56.05
CA LEU A 256 -36.33 -1.00 -56.44
C LEU A 256 -36.60 0.10 -57.44
N SER A 257 -36.62 1.36 -57.02
CA SER A 257 -36.67 2.47 -57.95
C SER A 257 -35.50 2.36 -58.90
N SER A 258 -35.72 2.61 -60.19
CA SER A 258 -34.74 2.51 -61.26
C SER A 258 -33.46 3.38 -61.01
N ASP A 259 -33.53 4.26 -60.06
CA ASP A 259 -32.41 5.14 -59.65
C ASP A 259 -31.41 4.47 -58.73
N ALA A 260 -31.71 3.30 -58.19
CA ALA A 260 -30.80 2.55 -57.25
C ALA A 260 -29.88 1.59 -58.01
N VAL A 261 -30.03 1.34 -59.28
CA VAL A 261 -29.25 0.41 -60.06
C VAL A 261 -28.64 1.16 -61.27
N SER A 262 -27.55 1.86 -61.06
CA SER A 262 -26.73 2.36 -62.17
C SER A 262 -25.73 1.30 -62.62
N GLY A 263 -26.21 0.38 -63.47
CA GLY A 263 -25.39 -0.64 -64.12
C GLY A 263 -26.15 -1.24 -65.30
N PRO A 264 -25.47 -1.86 -66.28
CA PRO A 264 -26.16 -2.43 -67.40
C PRO A 264 -27.19 -3.41 -66.91
N SER A 265 -28.45 -3.26 -67.39
CA SER A 265 -29.62 -4.03 -67.04
C SER A 265 -29.27 -5.50 -66.89
N PRO A 266 -29.43 -6.15 -65.73
CA PRO A 266 -29.32 -7.58 -65.72
C PRO A 266 -30.57 -8.15 -66.38
N SER A 267 -30.38 -8.95 -67.37
CA SER A 267 -31.44 -9.82 -67.80
C SER A 267 -31.76 -10.83 -66.68
N THR A 268 -32.62 -10.46 -65.79
CA THR A 268 -33.04 -11.31 -64.69
C THR A 268 -34.20 -12.17 -65.17
N LYS A 269 -33.91 -13.41 -65.44
CA LYS A 269 -34.88 -14.46 -65.21
C LYS A 269 -34.77 -14.88 -63.75
N PHE A 270 -35.65 -14.41 -62.91
CA PHE A 270 -35.92 -15.00 -61.61
C PHE A 270 -36.88 -16.18 -61.88
N GLN A 271 -36.47 -17.37 -61.54
CA GLN A 271 -37.35 -18.52 -61.24
C GLN A 271 -37.54 -18.67 -59.77
#